data_d3131ee6d6c3001e6f6a6d155dd34079
#
_entry.id   d3131ee6d6c3001e6f6a6d155dd34079
#
_cell.length_a   1.000
_cell.length_b   1.000
_cell.length_c   1.000
_cell.angle_alpha   90.00
_cell.angle_beta   90.00
_cell.angle_gamma   90.00
#
_symmetry.space_group_name_H-M   'P 1'
#
loop_
_entity.id
_entity.type
_entity.pdbx_description
1 polymer ?
#
loop_
_entity_poly.entity_id
_entity_poly.type
_entity_poly.pdbx_seq_one_letter_code
_entity_poly.pdbx_strand_id
1 'polypeptide(L)'
;GEIASRVTRQAIGPTANGLTYNMVDETSRADGSRFGGLRAYWTAEAAALTASNPTFAQQTLTLNKLACLFYATEELLMDQVSLAGLVERAVPQEIAFKVESAILRGTGSGQPLGILNAPATVSQAKESGQTATTINATNVEKMWSRMYASSRGTMVWLINQDCEPQLTAMTSGDHPIYMPPLGLSD
;
A
#
# COMPACT_ATOMS: atom_id res chain seq x y z
N GLY A 1 8.11 -10.43 5.22
CA GLY A 1 8.41 -9.46 4.18
C GLY A 1 8.35 -8.04 4.71
N GLU A 2 9.01 -7.13 4.06
CA GLU A 2 9.13 -5.74 4.51
C GLU A 2 7.80 -4.98 4.39
N ILE A 3 7.07 -5.18 3.30
CA ILE A 3 5.79 -4.52 3.05
C ILE A 3 4.71 -5.08 3.97
N ALA A 4 4.66 -6.40 4.12
CA ALA A 4 3.69 -7.06 4.99
C ALA A 4 3.85 -6.69 6.48
N SER A 5 5.01 -6.22 6.92
CA SER A 5 5.22 -5.73 8.28
C SER A 5 4.63 -4.35 8.55
N ARG A 6 4.40 -3.57 7.48
CA ARG A 6 3.91 -2.18 7.56
C ARG A 6 2.40 -2.05 7.45
N VAL A 7 1.70 -3.13 7.08
CA VAL A 7 0.23 -3.13 6.99
C VAL A 7 -0.40 -3.52 8.32
N THR A 8 -1.56 -2.94 8.61
CA THR A 8 -2.34 -3.28 9.80
C THR A 8 -2.86 -4.72 9.68
N ARG A 9 -2.71 -5.50 10.74
CA ARG A 9 -3.19 -6.87 10.83
C ARG A 9 -4.42 -6.92 11.71
N GLN A 10 -5.50 -7.49 11.18
CA GLN A 10 -6.72 -7.72 11.93
C GLN A 10 -6.91 -9.22 12.16
N ALA A 11 -6.95 -9.63 13.42
CA ALA A 11 -7.27 -11.00 13.76
C ALA A 11 -8.76 -11.25 13.53
N ILE A 12 -9.07 -12.39 12.92
CA ILE A 12 -10.45 -12.87 12.70
C ILE A 12 -10.61 -14.24 13.34
N GLY A 13 -11.86 -14.58 13.69
CA GLY A 13 -12.16 -15.88 14.30
C GLY A 13 -11.80 -17.07 13.38
N PRO A 14 -11.44 -18.23 13.94
CA PRO A 14 -10.95 -19.38 13.17
C PRO A 14 -11.96 -19.97 12.19
N THR A 15 -13.25 -19.71 12.38
CA THR A 15 -14.34 -20.17 11.53
C THR A 15 -14.89 -19.08 10.60
N ALA A 16 -14.39 -17.85 10.71
CA ALA A 16 -14.87 -16.72 9.91
C ALA A 16 -14.21 -16.73 8.52
N ASN A 17 -15.01 -16.54 7.48
CA ASN A 17 -14.56 -16.47 6.08
C ASN A 17 -14.31 -15.03 5.60
N GLY A 18 -14.57 -14.06 6.47
CA GLY A 18 -14.40 -12.64 6.20
C GLY A 18 -14.70 -11.81 7.43
N LEU A 19 -14.46 -10.53 7.31
CA LEU A 19 -14.75 -9.52 8.33
C LEU A 19 -15.55 -8.39 7.68
N THR A 20 -16.70 -8.09 8.25
CA THR A 20 -17.52 -6.96 7.82
C THR A 20 -17.51 -5.89 8.90
N TYR A 21 -17.25 -4.65 8.54
CA TYR A 21 -17.25 -3.52 9.45
C TYR A 21 -17.86 -2.29 8.80
N ASN A 22 -18.41 -1.44 9.64
CA ASN A 22 -18.96 -0.16 9.21
C ASN A 22 -17.85 0.89 9.18
N MET A 23 -17.77 1.58 8.08
CA MET A 23 -16.89 2.73 7.89
C MET A 23 -17.71 3.99 7.76
N VAL A 24 -17.12 5.12 8.10
CA VAL A 24 -17.71 6.42 7.79
C VAL A 24 -17.63 6.63 6.28
N ASP A 25 -18.77 6.93 5.65
CA ASP A 25 -18.82 7.23 4.22
C ASP A 25 -18.37 8.68 3.98
N GLU A 26 -17.07 8.84 3.69
CA GLU A 26 -16.46 10.14 3.46
C GLU A 26 -16.15 10.33 1.98
N THR A 27 -17.06 10.96 1.26
CA THR A 27 -16.92 11.23 -0.18
C THR A 27 -16.16 12.53 -0.48
N SER A 28 -16.10 13.46 0.46
CA SER A 28 -15.48 14.77 0.30
C SER A 28 -14.98 15.31 1.63
N ARG A 29 -13.94 16.17 1.58
CA ARG A 29 -13.44 16.91 2.75
C ARG A 29 -13.98 18.32 2.86
N ALA A 30 -14.93 18.69 2.03
CA ALA A 30 -15.62 19.97 2.13
C ALA A 30 -16.36 20.10 3.46
N ASP A 31 -16.62 21.32 3.88
CA ASP A 31 -17.42 21.56 5.07
C ASP A 31 -18.81 20.93 4.91
N GLY A 32 -19.21 20.19 5.90
CA GLY A 32 -20.45 19.42 5.90
C GLY A 32 -20.44 18.06 5.22
N SER A 33 -19.28 17.62 4.70
CA SER A 33 -19.09 16.26 4.14
C SER A 33 -18.10 15.42 4.94
N ARG A 34 -17.32 16.04 5.81
CA ARG A 34 -16.34 15.33 6.65
C ARG A 34 -17.04 14.42 7.65
N PHE A 35 -16.40 13.30 7.99
CA PHE A 35 -16.93 12.30 8.94
C PHE A 35 -18.36 11.84 8.60
N GLY A 36 -18.63 11.63 7.29
CA GLY A 36 -19.94 11.18 6.84
C GLY A 36 -21.03 12.24 6.90
N GLY A 37 -20.68 13.53 7.01
CA GLY A 37 -21.63 14.63 7.10
C GLY A 37 -21.86 15.16 8.51
N LEU A 38 -21.01 14.78 9.47
CA LEU A 38 -21.05 15.36 10.81
C LEU A 38 -20.66 16.84 10.78
N ARG A 39 -21.49 17.72 11.35
CA ARG A 39 -21.25 19.16 11.37
C ARG A 39 -21.27 19.70 12.79
N ALA A 40 -20.38 20.62 13.06
CA ALA A 40 -20.39 21.45 14.26
C ALA A 40 -20.80 22.89 13.90
N TYR A 41 -21.64 23.50 14.72
CA TYR A 41 -22.12 24.85 14.50
C TYR A 41 -21.81 25.74 15.70
N TRP A 42 -21.40 26.97 15.43
CA TRP A 42 -21.39 28.02 16.45
C TRP A 42 -22.82 28.52 16.62
N THR A 43 -23.35 28.38 17.79
CA THR A 43 -24.74 28.79 18.11
C THR A 43 -24.75 29.93 19.12
N ALA A 44 -25.63 30.90 18.92
CA ALA A 44 -25.86 31.94 19.89
C ALA A 44 -26.64 31.38 21.12
N GLU A 45 -26.60 32.13 22.23
CA GLU A 45 -27.34 31.77 23.42
C GLU A 45 -28.86 31.67 23.13
N ALA A 46 -29.48 30.60 23.58
CA ALA A 46 -30.88 30.28 23.34
C ALA A 46 -31.28 29.96 21.87
N ALA A 47 -30.34 29.80 20.95
CA ALA A 47 -30.62 29.35 19.58
C ALA A 47 -30.87 27.85 19.50
N ALA A 48 -31.71 27.43 18.56
CA ALA A 48 -31.94 26.01 18.29
C ALA A 48 -30.71 25.30 17.75
N LEU A 49 -30.42 24.11 18.26
CA LEU A 49 -29.32 23.27 17.79
C LEU A 49 -29.73 22.54 16.51
N THR A 50 -28.87 22.58 15.49
CA THR A 50 -29.06 21.84 14.25
C THR A 50 -28.41 20.45 14.36
N ALA A 51 -29.20 19.41 14.19
CA ALA A 51 -28.70 18.04 14.19
C ALA A 51 -28.02 17.69 12.86
N SER A 52 -26.99 16.87 12.93
CA SER A 52 -26.36 16.25 11.75
C SER A 52 -26.28 14.74 11.95
N ASN A 53 -26.59 13.99 10.91
CA ASN A 53 -26.55 12.53 10.94
C ASN A 53 -25.41 12.03 10.05
N PRO A 54 -24.40 11.34 10.62
CA PRO A 54 -23.33 10.74 9.81
C PRO A 54 -23.87 9.56 8.99
N THR A 55 -23.37 9.42 7.78
CA THR A 55 -23.63 8.26 6.92
C THR A 55 -22.52 7.22 7.09
N PHE A 56 -22.93 5.95 7.10
CA PHE A 56 -22.00 4.82 7.20
C PHE A 56 -22.10 3.94 5.97
N ALA A 57 -20.95 3.48 5.50
CA ALA A 57 -20.84 2.45 4.47
C ALA A 57 -20.37 1.15 5.11
N GLN A 58 -20.86 0.02 4.61
CA GLN A 58 -20.42 -1.29 5.05
C GLN A 58 -19.33 -1.80 4.11
N GLN A 59 -18.21 -2.23 4.68
CA GLN A 59 -17.14 -2.86 3.93
C GLN A 59 -16.89 -4.28 4.43
N THR A 60 -16.77 -5.21 3.49
CA THR A 60 -16.49 -6.61 3.76
C THR A 60 -15.12 -6.97 3.22
N LEU A 61 -14.27 -7.50 4.09
CA LEU A 61 -13.00 -8.11 3.75
C LEU A 61 -13.22 -9.63 3.67
N THR A 62 -12.95 -10.21 2.51
CA THR A 62 -13.05 -11.66 2.27
C THR A 62 -11.67 -12.29 2.29
N LEU A 63 -11.57 -13.50 2.85
CA LEU A 63 -10.35 -14.28 2.83
C LEU A 63 -10.14 -14.93 1.46
N ASN A 64 -8.91 -14.86 0.97
CA ASN A 64 -8.47 -15.57 -0.22
C ASN A 64 -7.48 -16.66 0.19
N LYS A 65 -7.62 -17.86 -0.40
CA LYS A 65 -6.74 -18.98 -0.12
C LYS A 65 -5.48 -18.88 -0.98
N LEU A 66 -4.32 -18.90 -0.33
CA LEU A 66 -3.03 -19.10 -0.98
C LEU A 66 -2.53 -20.51 -0.69
N ALA A 67 -2.14 -21.25 -1.71
CA ALA A 67 -1.60 -22.59 -1.58
C ALA A 67 -0.33 -22.73 -2.43
N CYS A 68 0.59 -23.54 -1.94
CA CYS A 68 1.77 -23.98 -2.67
C CYS A 68 1.72 -25.49 -2.77
N LEU A 69 1.95 -26.02 -3.97
CA LEU A 69 2.00 -27.46 -4.22
C LEU A 69 3.36 -27.80 -4.81
N PHE A 70 4.01 -28.80 -4.24
CA PHE A 70 5.31 -29.27 -4.63
C PHE A 70 5.23 -30.74 -5.04
N TYR A 71 5.83 -31.09 -6.19
CA TYR A 71 5.96 -32.47 -6.65
C TYR A 71 7.45 -32.86 -6.58
N ALA A 72 7.75 -34.03 -6.05
CA ALA A 72 9.07 -34.61 -6.02
C ALA A 72 9.05 -36.00 -6.63
N THR A 73 10.12 -36.38 -7.34
CA THR A 73 10.33 -37.75 -7.82
C THR A 73 10.78 -38.65 -6.68
N GLU A 74 10.59 -39.96 -6.83
CA GLU A 74 11.03 -40.96 -5.84
C GLU A 74 12.55 -40.90 -5.58
N GLU A 75 13.34 -40.68 -6.62
CA GLU A 75 14.79 -40.51 -6.53
C GLU A 75 15.19 -39.29 -5.69
N LEU A 76 14.45 -38.18 -5.86
CA LEU A 76 14.68 -36.97 -5.09
C LEU A 76 14.28 -37.12 -3.62
N LEU A 77 13.29 -37.96 -3.33
CA LEU A 77 12.87 -38.29 -1.97
C LEU A 77 13.88 -39.18 -1.23
N MET A 78 14.71 -39.94 -1.94
CA MET A 78 15.79 -40.74 -1.32
C MET A 78 16.91 -39.84 -0.76
N ASP A 79 17.10 -38.64 -1.29
CA ASP A 79 18.04 -37.63 -0.76
C ASP A 79 17.32 -36.65 0.20
N GLN A 80 16.65 -37.21 1.19
CA GLN A 80 15.68 -36.50 2.07
C GLN A 80 16.23 -35.28 2.78
N VAL A 81 17.49 -35.29 3.22
CA VAL A 81 18.05 -34.20 4.06
C VAL A 81 18.19 -32.90 3.25
N SER A 82 18.67 -33.02 2.03
CA SER A 82 18.87 -31.86 1.14
C SER A 82 17.54 -31.26 0.68
N LEU A 83 16.59 -32.13 0.30
CA LEU A 83 15.28 -31.71 -0.18
C LEU A 83 14.43 -31.05 0.91
N ALA A 84 14.38 -31.63 2.11
CA ALA A 84 13.61 -31.08 3.22
C ALA A 84 14.07 -29.65 3.57
N GLY A 85 15.39 -29.45 3.70
CA GLY A 85 15.94 -28.13 3.99
C GLY A 85 15.70 -27.10 2.88
N LEU A 86 15.67 -27.52 1.63
CA LEU A 86 15.29 -26.64 0.51
C LEU A 86 13.82 -26.24 0.59
N VAL A 87 12.92 -27.19 0.79
CA VAL A 87 11.47 -26.95 0.84
C VAL A 87 11.09 -26.07 2.03
N GLU A 88 11.64 -26.36 3.22
CA GLU A 88 11.42 -25.57 4.43
C GLU A 88 11.82 -24.10 4.29
N ARG A 89 12.81 -23.81 3.46
CA ARG A 89 13.26 -22.45 3.20
C ARG A 89 12.51 -21.81 2.03
N ALA A 90 12.33 -22.52 0.92
CA ALA A 90 11.80 -21.97 -0.32
C ALA A 90 10.27 -21.69 -0.25
N VAL A 91 9.50 -22.59 0.35
CA VAL A 91 8.04 -22.45 0.42
C VAL A 91 7.62 -21.21 1.23
N PRO A 92 8.12 -20.94 2.44
CA PRO A 92 7.78 -19.72 3.17
C PRO A 92 8.21 -18.42 2.44
N GLN A 93 9.36 -18.45 1.74
CA GLN A 93 9.82 -17.29 0.96
C GLN A 93 8.90 -17.00 -0.21
N GLU A 94 8.46 -18.03 -0.95
CA GLU A 94 7.53 -17.87 -2.08
C GLU A 94 6.15 -17.41 -1.60
N ILE A 95 5.65 -17.94 -0.49
CA ILE A 95 4.40 -17.47 0.12
C ILE A 95 4.52 -16.01 0.52
N ALA A 96 5.61 -15.61 1.17
CA ALA A 96 5.84 -14.22 1.56
C ALA A 96 5.90 -13.30 0.34
N PHE A 97 6.61 -13.71 -0.71
CA PHE A 97 6.68 -12.96 -1.97
C PHE A 97 5.30 -12.79 -2.61
N LYS A 98 4.49 -13.84 -2.67
CA LYS A 98 3.13 -13.78 -3.22
C LYS A 98 2.20 -12.88 -2.41
N VAL A 99 2.31 -12.92 -1.07
CA VAL A 99 1.54 -12.02 -0.19
C VAL A 99 1.94 -10.56 -0.43
N GLU A 100 3.22 -10.25 -0.49
CA GLU A 100 3.69 -8.88 -0.76
C GLU A 100 3.30 -8.40 -2.15
N SER A 101 3.43 -9.25 -3.16
CA SER A 101 2.97 -8.95 -4.52
C SER A 101 1.46 -8.68 -4.57
N ALA A 102 0.65 -9.44 -3.83
CA ALA A 102 -0.78 -9.23 -3.75
C ALA A 102 -1.15 -7.92 -3.04
N ILE A 103 -0.44 -7.54 -1.97
CA ILE A 103 -0.62 -6.26 -1.28
C ILE A 103 -0.39 -5.08 -2.23
N LEU A 104 0.61 -5.17 -3.11
CA LEU A 104 0.90 -4.10 -4.07
C LEU A 104 0.02 -4.14 -5.31
N ARG A 105 -0.08 -5.30 -5.97
CA ARG A 105 -0.58 -5.44 -7.34
C ARG A 105 -1.79 -6.36 -7.49
N GLY A 106 -2.35 -6.88 -6.39
CA GLY A 106 -3.49 -7.77 -6.45
C GLY A 106 -4.66 -7.17 -7.23
N THR A 107 -5.34 -7.98 -8.02
CA THR A 107 -6.43 -7.52 -8.91
C THR A 107 -7.80 -7.51 -8.24
N GLY A 108 -7.95 -8.12 -7.06
CA GLY A 108 -9.24 -8.27 -6.38
C GLY A 108 -10.11 -9.41 -6.91
N SER A 109 -9.64 -10.17 -7.90
CA SER A 109 -10.35 -11.35 -8.44
C SER A 109 -9.58 -12.61 -8.09
N GLY A 110 -10.13 -13.44 -7.20
CA GLY A 110 -9.48 -14.64 -6.67
C GLY A 110 -8.24 -14.38 -5.81
N GLN A 111 -7.88 -13.13 -5.60
CA GLN A 111 -6.77 -12.64 -4.79
C GLN A 111 -7.14 -11.28 -4.18
N PRO A 112 -6.46 -10.83 -3.11
CA PRO A 112 -6.72 -9.52 -2.52
C PRO A 112 -6.58 -8.37 -3.51
N LEU A 113 -7.30 -7.26 -3.28
CA LEU A 113 -7.12 -6.03 -4.03
C LEU A 113 -5.88 -5.29 -3.53
N GLY A 114 -4.92 -5.08 -4.41
CA GLY A 114 -3.66 -4.41 -4.10
C GLY A 114 -3.77 -2.88 -4.14
N ILE A 115 -2.82 -2.21 -3.49
CA ILE A 115 -2.78 -0.74 -3.37
C ILE A 115 -2.80 -0.06 -4.73
N LEU A 116 -2.06 -0.57 -5.72
CA LEU A 116 -1.95 0.04 -7.04
C LEU A 116 -3.25 -0.05 -7.85
N ASN A 117 -4.12 -1.01 -7.55
CA ASN A 117 -5.40 -1.22 -8.22
C ASN A 117 -6.60 -0.66 -7.42
N ALA A 118 -6.34 -0.15 -6.20
CA ALA A 118 -7.39 0.40 -5.36
C ALA A 118 -7.93 1.73 -5.93
N PRO A 119 -9.25 1.97 -5.92
CA PRO A 119 -9.85 3.22 -6.41
C PRO A 119 -9.35 4.47 -5.68
N ALA A 120 -8.88 4.32 -4.44
CA ALA A 120 -8.32 5.40 -3.63
C ALA A 120 -6.89 5.81 -4.05
N THR A 121 -6.25 5.08 -4.96
CA THR A 121 -4.88 5.36 -5.39
C THR A 121 -4.85 6.58 -6.30
N VAL A 122 -4.08 7.59 -5.90
CA VAL A 122 -3.85 8.79 -6.71
C VAL A 122 -2.63 8.57 -7.60
N SER A 123 -2.84 8.50 -8.90
CA SER A 123 -1.76 8.35 -9.86
C SER A 123 -1.22 9.71 -10.32
N GLN A 124 0.10 9.84 -10.36
CA GLN A 124 0.78 10.97 -10.99
C GLN A 124 1.25 10.55 -12.40
N ALA A 125 0.68 11.17 -13.40
CA ALA A 125 1.11 10.95 -14.78
C ALA A 125 2.50 11.58 -15.05
N LYS A 126 3.19 11.08 -16.05
CA LYS A 126 4.43 11.71 -16.54
C LYS A 126 4.18 13.13 -17.03
N GLU A 127 5.20 13.98 -16.98
CA GLU A 127 5.14 15.35 -17.49
C GLU A 127 5.10 15.39 -19.03
N SER A 128 4.62 16.51 -19.57
CA SER A 128 4.67 16.74 -21.01
C SER A 128 6.13 16.78 -21.48
N GLY A 129 6.45 16.03 -22.53
CA GLY A 129 7.82 15.91 -23.05
C GLY A 129 8.74 14.97 -22.27
N GLN A 130 8.30 14.40 -21.13
CA GLN A 130 9.09 13.43 -20.38
C GLN A 130 9.19 12.09 -21.13
N THR A 131 10.39 11.54 -21.21
CA THR A 131 10.61 10.20 -21.79
C THR A 131 9.80 9.15 -21.03
N ALA A 132 9.25 8.17 -21.74
CA ALA A 132 8.54 7.07 -21.11
C ALA A 132 9.47 6.29 -20.17
N THR A 133 8.91 5.71 -19.11
CA THR A 133 9.64 4.91 -18.11
C THR A 133 10.76 5.65 -17.36
N THR A 134 10.70 6.98 -17.32
CA THR A 134 11.62 7.79 -16.51
C THR A 134 10.89 8.46 -15.36
N ILE A 135 11.63 8.78 -14.30
CA ILE A 135 11.16 9.58 -13.17
C ILE A 135 12.03 10.83 -13.04
N ASN A 136 11.43 11.98 -12.75
CA ASN A 136 12.14 13.24 -12.53
C ASN A 136 11.72 13.90 -11.21
N ALA A 137 12.44 14.93 -10.80
CA ALA A 137 12.20 15.66 -9.56
C ALA A 137 10.77 16.20 -9.47
N THR A 138 10.24 16.74 -10.57
CA THR A 138 8.87 17.26 -10.63
C THR A 138 7.80 16.20 -10.37
N ASN A 139 8.02 14.95 -10.81
CA ASN A 139 7.10 13.86 -10.50
C ASN A 139 7.10 13.57 -8.99
N VAL A 140 8.28 13.52 -8.36
CA VAL A 140 8.42 13.29 -6.93
C VAL A 140 7.77 14.42 -6.12
N GLU A 141 8.00 15.67 -6.48
CA GLU A 141 7.39 16.83 -5.84
C GLU A 141 5.86 16.81 -5.96
N LYS A 142 5.32 16.48 -7.13
CA LYS A 142 3.88 16.37 -7.33
C LYS A 142 3.27 15.19 -6.56
N MET A 143 3.95 14.06 -6.47
CA MET A 143 3.52 12.95 -5.64
C MET A 143 3.49 13.36 -4.16
N TRP A 144 4.53 14.04 -3.69
CA TRP A 144 4.60 14.58 -2.34
C TRP A 144 3.48 15.56 -2.04
N SER A 145 3.21 16.51 -2.94
CA SER A 145 2.18 17.53 -2.75
C SER A 145 0.77 16.95 -2.66
N ARG A 146 0.50 15.84 -3.36
CA ARG A 146 -0.80 15.14 -3.36
C ARG A 146 -1.03 14.25 -2.14
N MET A 147 0.01 13.99 -1.37
CA MET A 147 -0.11 13.17 -0.18
C MET A 147 -0.95 13.86 0.89
N TYR A 148 -1.73 13.07 1.60
CA TYR A 148 -2.49 13.55 2.76
C TYR A 148 -1.56 14.08 3.85
N ALA A 149 -1.75 15.34 4.26
CA ALA A 149 -0.82 16.05 5.13
C ALA A 149 -0.54 15.34 6.46
N SER A 150 -1.56 14.76 7.09
CA SER A 150 -1.41 14.01 8.36
C SER A 150 -0.62 12.72 8.24
N SER A 151 -0.51 12.14 7.04
CA SER A 151 0.23 10.90 6.81
C SER A 151 1.69 11.11 6.42
N ARG A 152 2.12 12.36 6.25
CA ARG A 152 3.50 12.68 5.83
C ARG A 152 4.56 12.18 6.79
N GLY A 153 4.28 12.14 8.10
CA GLY A 153 5.22 11.67 9.11
C GLY A 153 5.48 10.16 9.10
N THR A 154 4.56 9.37 8.53
CA THR A 154 4.63 7.90 8.48
C THR A 154 4.77 7.36 7.07
N MET A 155 4.96 8.25 6.09
CA MET A 155 5.06 7.84 4.70
C MET A 155 6.32 7.03 4.41
N VAL A 156 6.23 6.19 3.39
CA VAL A 156 7.34 5.39 2.86
C VAL A 156 7.34 5.50 1.35
N TRP A 157 8.52 5.70 0.78
CA TRP A 157 8.74 5.59 -0.65
C TRP A 157 9.07 4.14 -0.99
N LEU A 158 8.31 3.56 -1.90
CA LEU A 158 8.60 2.25 -2.48
C LEU A 158 9.00 2.46 -3.93
N ILE A 159 10.22 2.11 -4.24
CA ILE A 159 10.77 2.26 -5.58
C ILE A 159 11.47 0.97 -6.01
N ASN A 160 11.51 0.72 -7.32
CA ASN A 160 12.32 -0.35 -7.86
C ASN A 160 13.80 0.08 -7.85
N GLN A 161 14.70 -0.83 -7.52
CA GLN A 161 16.14 -0.61 -7.54
C GLN A 161 16.63 -0.08 -8.89
N ASP A 162 16.02 -0.50 -9.99
CA ASP A 162 16.36 -0.02 -11.35
C ASP A 162 16.12 1.49 -11.54
N CYS A 163 15.35 2.13 -10.66
CA CYS A 163 15.13 3.57 -10.68
C CYS A 163 16.19 4.37 -9.92
N GLU A 164 17.05 3.72 -9.15
CA GLU A 164 18.07 4.39 -8.32
C GLU A 164 19.03 5.28 -9.12
N PRO A 165 19.55 4.86 -10.30
CA PRO A 165 20.38 5.73 -11.14
C PRO A 165 19.68 7.01 -11.57
N GLN A 166 18.35 6.98 -11.74
CA GLN A 166 17.58 8.16 -12.09
C GLN A 166 17.41 9.11 -10.89
N LEU A 167 17.28 8.56 -9.68
CA LEU A 167 17.23 9.37 -8.46
C LEU A 167 18.55 10.09 -8.19
N THR A 168 19.68 9.40 -8.37
CA THR A 168 21.02 9.98 -8.18
C THR A 168 21.33 11.06 -9.19
N ALA A 169 20.76 10.97 -10.40
CA ALA A 169 20.89 11.98 -11.44
C ALA A 169 19.99 13.20 -11.25
N MET A 170 19.07 13.17 -10.26
CA MET A 170 18.17 14.30 -10.01
C MET A 170 18.92 15.45 -9.31
N THR A 171 18.79 16.64 -9.87
CA THR A 171 19.36 17.86 -9.29
C THR A 171 18.28 18.91 -9.07
N SER A 172 18.48 19.76 -8.07
CA SER A 172 17.75 21.01 -7.90
C SER A 172 18.76 22.15 -8.08
N GLY A 173 18.75 22.78 -9.25
CA GLY A 173 19.86 23.59 -9.69
C GLY A 173 21.13 22.77 -9.86
N ASP A 174 22.21 23.15 -9.20
CA ASP A 174 23.50 22.44 -9.24
C ASP A 174 23.69 21.42 -8.10
N HIS A 175 22.67 21.23 -7.25
CA HIS A 175 22.75 20.35 -6.09
C HIS A 175 22.00 19.04 -6.34
N PRO A 176 22.62 17.85 -6.06
CA PRO A 176 21.92 16.58 -6.13
C PRO A 176 20.85 16.51 -5.04
N ILE A 177 19.65 16.02 -5.39
CA ILE A 177 18.53 15.86 -4.46
C ILE A 177 18.67 14.59 -3.62
N TYR A 178 19.25 13.55 -4.19
CA TYR A 178 19.43 12.25 -3.55
C TYR A 178 20.89 11.80 -3.69
N MET A 179 21.51 11.52 -2.56
CA MET A 179 22.85 10.92 -2.51
C MET A 179 22.75 9.59 -1.73
N PRO A 180 22.82 8.44 -2.39
CA PRO A 180 22.87 7.18 -1.70
C PRO A 180 24.22 7.02 -0.98
N PRO A 181 24.29 6.26 0.13
CA PRO A 181 25.55 5.91 0.76
C PRO A 181 26.32 4.92 -0.12
N LEU A 182 27.06 5.44 -1.08
CA LEU A 182 27.84 4.62 -2.03
C LEU A 182 29.10 4.00 -1.41
N GLY A 183 29.35 4.21 -0.12
CA GLY A 183 30.56 3.70 0.55
C GLY A 183 31.87 4.37 0.08
N LEU A 184 31.75 5.45 -0.68
CA LEU A 184 32.89 6.21 -1.22
C LEU A 184 33.12 7.55 -0.47
N SER A 185 32.39 7.77 0.62
CA SER A 185 32.69 8.91 1.50
C SER A 185 33.79 8.51 2.47
N ASP A 186 34.92 9.16 2.40
CA ASP A 186 35.95 9.18 3.42
C ASP A 186 35.42 9.73 4.75
#